data_ad6a4a2aaed575335eeedc4391a6046f
#
_entry.id   ad6a4a2aaed575335eeedc4391a6046f
#
_cell.length_a   1.000
_cell.length_b   1.000
_cell.length_c   1.000
_cell.angle_alpha   90.00
_cell.angle_beta   90.00
_cell.angle_gamma   90.00
#
_symmetry.space_group_name_H-M   'P 1'
#
loop_
_entity.id
_entity.type
_entity.pdbx_description
1 polymer ?
#
loop_
_entity_poly.entity_id
_entity_poly.type
_entity_poly.pdbx_seq_one_letter_code
_entity_poly.pdbx_strand_id
1 'polypeptide(L)'
;TAALENPEWTASAIARYGDAIAVGLDVRGTTLAARGWTKEGGDLWEVLARLEDAGCPRYVVTDVTKDGTLRGPNVDLLRDVLARTDRPVVASGGISSLDDLAALRELVPLGLEGTIVGKALYAGAFTLPQAFDVAGHPER
;
A
#
# COMPACT_ATOMS: atom_id res chain seq x y z
N THR A 1 10.95 0.92 -6.32
CA THR A 1 12.30 1.14 -6.93
C THR A 1 12.17 1.59 -8.39
N ALA A 2 11.41 0.88 -9.19
CA ALA A 2 11.28 1.23 -10.63
C ALA A 2 10.73 2.65 -10.84
N ALA A 3 9.74 3.06 -10.06
CA ALA A 3 9.15 4.39 -10.16
C ALA A 3 10.15 5.51 -9.83
N LEU A 4 11.13 5.22 -8.97
CA LEU A 4 12.20 6.15 -8.62
C LEU A 4 13.32 6.16 -9.64
N GLU A 5 13.83 4.98 -9.99
CA GLU A 5 15.05 4.84 -10.80
C GLU A 5 14.78 4.93 -12.30
N ASN A 6 13.57 4.58 -12.73
CA ASN A 6 13.22 4.62 -14.14
C ASN A 6 11.78 5.10 -14.35
N PRO A 7 11.52 6.39 -14.09
CA PRO A 7 10.17 6.94 -14.21
C PRO A 7 9.61 6.88 -15.64
N GLU A 8 10.44 7.00 -16.64
CA GLU A 8 10.00 6.91 -18.04
C GLU A 8 9.52 5.51 -18.40
N TRP A 9 10.25 4.49 -17.97
CA TRP A 9 9.83 3.10 -18.15
C TRP A 9 8.52 2.81 -17.41
N THR A 10 8.41 3.30 -16.18
CA THR A 10 7.20 3.13 -15.38
C THR A 10 5.99 3.78 -16.05
N ALA A 11 6.14 5.00 -16.54
CA ALA A 11 5.09 5.68 -17.29
C ALA A 11 4.70 4.92 -18.56
N SER A 12 5.68 4.36 -19.27
CA SER A 12 5.44 3.54 -20.47
C SER A 12 4.68 2.26 -20.14
N ALA A 13 5.03 1.59 -19.04
CA ALA A 13 4.33 0.39 -18.57
C ALA A 13 2.86 0.69 -18.24
N ILE A 14 2.61 1.79 -17.54
CA ILE A 14 1.26 2.24 -17.20
C ILE A 14 0.46 2.52 -18.50
N ALA A 15 1.05 3.24 -19.43
CA ALA A 15 0.39 3.56 -20.69
C ALA A 15 0.04 2.31 -21.49
N ARG A 16 0.91 1.31 -21.47
CA ARG A 16 0.76 0.08 -22.27
C ARG A 16 -0.19 -0.93 -21.64
N TYR A 17 -0.11 -1.11 -20.32
CA TYR A 17 -0.82 -2.20 -19.64
C TYR A 17 -2.00 -1.71 -18.78
N GLY A 18 -2.11 -0.41 -18.55
CA GLY A 18 -3.26 0.19 -17.86
C GLY A 18 -3.59 -0.48 -16.54
N ASP A 19 -4.81 -0.92 -16.39
CA ASP A 19 -5.35 -1.47 -15.15
C ASP A 19 -4.64 -2.75 -14.63
N ALA A 20 -3.80 -3.36 -15.45
CA ALA A 20 -2.99 -4.50 -15.03
C ALA A 20 -1.79 -4.08 -14.17
N ILE A 21 -1.49 -2.78 -14.08
CA ILE A 21 -0.35 -2.27 -13.32
C ILE A 21 -0.80 -1.85 -11.90
N ALA A 22 0.01 -2.23 -10.92
CA ALA A 22 -0.03 -1.66 -9.58
C ALA A 22 1.39 -1.19 -9.25
N VAL A 23 1.52 0.01 -8.73
CA VAL A 23 2.82 0.56 -8.33
C VAL A 23 3.00 0.41 -6.83
N GLY A 24 4.06 -0.27 -6.42
CA GLY A 24 4.45 -0.40 -5.02
C GLY A 24 5.22 0.83 -4.56
N LEU A 25 4.77 1.42 -3.47
CA LEU A 25 5.43 2.53 -2.81
C LEU A 25 5.90 2.05 -1.43
N ASP A 26 7.19 1.81 -1.31
CA ASP A 26 7.81 1.39 -0.06
C ASP A 26 8.30 2.64 0.66
N VAL A 27 7.66 2.96 1.78
CA VAL A 27 7.79 4.26 2.45
C VAL A 27 8.52 4.11 3.78
N ARG A 28 9.48 5.00 3.99
CA ARG A 28 10.15 5.19 5.28
C ARG A 28 9.97 6.66 5.69
N GLY A 29 9.06 6.92 6.63
CA GLY A 29 8.64 8.27 6.95
C GLY A 29 7.86 8.88 5.78
N THR A 30 8.45 9.85 5.10
CA THR A 30 7.91 10.45 3.87
C THR A 30 8.86 10.27 2.68
N THR A 31 9.88 9.41 2.84
CA THR A 31 10.88 9.09 1.82
C THR A 31 10.61 7.70 1.28
N LEU A 32 10.81 7.51 -0.01
CA LEU A 32 10.70 6.20 -0.62
C LEU A 32 11.98 5.40 -0.41
N ALA A 33 11.82 4.16 0.01
CA ALA A 33 12.89 3.19 0.08
C ALA A 33 13.06 2.49 -1.28
N ALA A 34 14.30 2.21 -1.66
CA ALA A 34 14.63 1.59 -2.93
C ALA A 34 15.68 0.50 -2.72
N ARG A 35 15.88 -0.31 -3.77
CA ARG A 35 16.90 -1.36 -3.80
C ARG A 35 16.86 -2.29 -2.61
N GLY A 36 15.70 -2.92 -2.38
CA GLY A 36 15.51 -3.83 -1.27
C GLY A 36 15.55 -3.13 0.09
N TRP A 37 15.15 -1.86 0.12
CA TRP A 37 15.08 -1.00 1.31
C TRP A 37 16.45 -0.58 1.85
N THR A 38 17.52 -0.80 1.09
CA THR A 38 18.88 -0.44 1.52
C THR A 38 19.28 0.97 1.14
N LYS A 39 18.53 1.61 0.23
CA LYS A 39 18.80 2.95 -0.25
C LYS A 39 17.55 3.80 -0.12
N GLU A 40 17.70 4.99 0.43
CA GLU A 40 16.66 6.00 0.41
C GLU A 40 16.70 6.75 -0.93
N GLY A 41 15.54 7.06 -1.45
CA GLY A 41 15.36 7.81 -2.68
C GLY A 41 14.22 8.79 -2.51
N GLY A 42 13.86 9.54 -3.44
CA GLY A 42 12.81 10.50 -3.62
C GLY A 42 11.76 10.75 -2.54
N ASP A 43 11.20 11.93 -2.56
CA ASP A 43 10.05 12.28 -1.72
C ASP A 43 8.80 11.54 -2.19
N LEU A 44 8.07 10.94 -1.24
CA LEU A 44 6.83 10.19 -1.52
C LEU A 44 5.83 11.05 -2.31
N TRP A 45 5.62 12.28 -1.88
CA TRP A 45 4.59 13.13 -2.46
C TRP A 45 4.91 13.58 -3.89
N GLU A 46 6.18 13.83 -4.18
CA GLU A 46 6.63 14.15 -5.53
C GLU A 46 6.45 12.96 -6.48
N VAL A 47 6.82 11.76 -6.02
CA VAL A 47 6.68 10.55 -6.83
C VAL A 47 5.20 10.22 -7.04
N LEU A 48 4.38 10.34 -6.00
CA LEU A 48 2.94 10.13 -6.11
C LEU A 48 2.32 11.08 -7.15
N ALA A 49 2.67 12.35 -7.12
CA ALA A 49 2.17 13.32 -8.09
C ALA A 49 2.57 12.95 -9.54
N ARG A 50 3.80 12.49 -9.76
CA ARG A 50 4.23 12.03 -11.09
C ARG A 50 3.46 10.81 -11.55
N LEU A 51 3.20 9.86 -10.66
CA LEU A 51 2.44 8.66 -10.99
C LEU A 51 0.98 8.98 -11.29
N GLU A 52 0.39 9.92 -10.57
CA GLU A 52 -0.95 10.41 -10.87
C GLU A 52 -1.02 11.03 -12.28
N ASP A 53 -0.03 11.86 -12.63
CA ASP A 53 0.06 12.45 -13.97
C ASP A 53 0.25 11.39 -15.06
N ALA A 54 0.94 10.31 -14.74
CA ALA A 54 1.13 9.18 -15.66
C ALA A 54 -0.10 8.27 -15.78
N GLY A 55 -1.14 8.48 -14.96
CA GLY A 55 -2.35 7.68 -14.98
C GLY A 55 -2.25 6.35 -14.25
N CYS A 56 -1.41 6.25 -13.22
CA CYS A 56 -1.26 5.03 -12.42
C CYS A 56 -2.62 4.55 -11.89
N PRO A 57 -3.03 3.30 -12.14
CA PRO A 57 -4.37 2.85 -11.81
C PRO A 57 -4.56 2.45 -10.35
N ARG A 58 -3.50 2.03 -9.65
CA ARG A 58 -3.55 1.67 -8.24
C ARG A 58 -2.18 1.65 -7.60
N TYR A 59 -2.17 1.75 -6.28
CA TYR A 59 -0.96 1.77 -5.48
C TYR A 59 -0.98 0.68 -4.42
N VAL A 60 0.18 0.10 -4.13
CA VAL A 60 0.40 -0.73 -2.95
C VAL A 60 1.36 0.04 -2.05
N VAL A 61 0.88 0.49 -0.90
CA VAL A 61 1.66 1.31 0.03
C VAL A 61 2.12 0.46 1.21
N THR A 62 3.43 0.38 1.39
CA THR A 62 4.07 -0.35 2.49
C THR A 62 4.87 0.61 3.34
N ASP A 63 4.60 0.66 4.64
CA ASP A 63 5.53 1.29 5.59
C ASP A 63 6.60 0.25 5.93
N VAL A 64 7.82 0.45 5.45
CA VAL A 64 8.91 -0.51 5.63
C VAL A 64 9.36 -0.64 7.09
N THR A 65 9.06 0.34 7.92
CA THR A 65 9.34 0.28 9.37
C THR A 65 8.34 -0.60 10.12
N LYS A 66 7.20 -0.88 9.51
CA LYS A 66 6.13 -1.71 10.08
C LYS A 66 6.12 -3.13 9.54
N ASP A 67 6.57 -3.34 8.30
CA ASP A 67 6.49 -4.63 7.62
C ASP A 67 7.21 -5.73 8.41
N GLY A 68 6.50 -6.83 8.65
CA GLY A 68 7.01 -7.96 9.41
C GLY A 68 7.19 -7.74 10.91
N THR A 69 6.83 -6.57 11.45
CA THR A 69 7.04 -6.23 12.87
C THR A 69 5.90 -6.65 13.78
N LEU A 70 4.71 -6.89 13.24
CA LEU A 70 3.48 -7.12 14.01
C LEU A 70 3.15 -5.99 14.98
N ARG A 71 3.45 -4.74 14.60
CA ARG A 71 3.20 -3.53 15.40
C ARG A 71 2.01 -2.71 14.96
N GLY A 72 1.24 -3.22 14.01
CA GLY A 72 0.12 -2.53 13.40
C GLY A 72 0.52 -1.74 12.16
N PRO A 73 -0.45 -1.43 11.30
CA PRO A 73 -0.25 -0.66 10.07
C PRO A 73 -0.09 0.84 10.40
N ASN A 74 0.47 1.58 9.45
CA ASN A 74 0.57 3.03 9.54
C ASN A 74 -0.69 3.68 8.97
N VAL A 75 -1.73 3.81 9.78
CA VAL A 75 -3.03 4.36 9.38
C VAL A 75 -2.93 5.82 8.95
N ASP A 76 -2.11 6.62 9.64
CA ASP A 76 -1.94 8.04 9.32
C ASP A 76 -1.31 8.23 7.94
N LEU A 77 -0.30 7.44 7.60
CA LEU A 77 0.29 7.45 6.27
C LEU A 77 -0.75 7.11 5.20
N LEU A 78 -1.56 6.10 5.44
CA LEU A 78 -2.60 5.68 4.51
C LEU A 78 -3.64 6.79 4.31
N ARG A 79 -4.06 7.45 5.39
CA ARG A 79 -4.97 8.60 5.28
C ARG A 79 -4.38 9.72 4.44
N ASP A 80 -3.10 10.02 4.62
CA ASP A 80 -2.41 11.08 3.87
C ASP A 80 -2.33 10.72 2.38
N VAL A 81 -2.03 9.46 2.05
CA VAL A 81 -2.01 9.00 0.66
C VAL A 81 -3.40 9.06 0.05
N LEU A 82 -4.41 8.55 0.77
CA LEU A 82 -5.79 8.54 0.28
C LEU A 82 -6.35 9.96 0.06
N ALA A 83 -5.87 10.95 0.81
CA ALA A 83 -6.25 12.34 0.61
C ALA A 83 -5.69 12.94 -0.69
N ARG A 84 -4.68 12.31 -1.29
CA ARG A 84 -3.98 12.82 -2.48
C ARG A 84 -4.26 12.05 -3.76
N THR A 85 -5.00 10.96 -3.68
CA THR A 85 -5.35 10.16 -4.87
C THR A 85 -6.79 9.67 -4.78
N ASP A 86 -7.46 9.61 -5.92
CA ASP A 86 -8.76 8.95 -6.06
C ASP A 86 -8.60 7.50 -6.52
N ARG A 87 -7.37 7.05 -6.75
CA ARG A 87 -7.09 5.69 -7.21
C ARG A 87 -7.15 4.70 -6.05
N PRO A 88 -7.48 3.44 -6.33
CA PRO A 88 -7.44 2.39 -5.32
C PRO A 88 -6.07 2.26 -4.66
N VAL A 89 -6.06 2.12 -3.35
CA VAL A 89 -4.86 1.93 -2.55
C VAL A 89 -4.97 0.62 -1.77
N VAL A 90 -3.92 -0.20 -1.83
CA VAL A 90 -3.78 -1.42 -1.05
C VAL A 90 -2.77 -1.16 0.06
N ALA A 91 -3.16 -1.45 1.29
CA ALA A 91 -2.28 -1.30 2.45
C ALA A 91 -1.43 -2.55 2.65
N SER A 92 -0.16 -2.37 2.98
CA SER A 92 0.77 -3.46 3.27
C SER A 92 1.69 -3.08 4.42
N GLY A 93 2.05 -4.10 5.21
CA GLY A 93 3.01 -3.96 6.31
C GLY A 93 2.40 -3.77 7.69
N GLY A 94 2.85 -4.58 8.63
CA GLY A 94 2.59 -4.41 10.05
C GLY A 94 1.26 -4.91 10.59
N ILE A 95 0.38 -5.44 9.77
CA ILE A 95 -0.91 -5.95 10.25
C ILE A 95 -0.67 -7.11 11.22
N SER A 96 -1.21 -6.99 12.42
CA SER A 96 -0.91 -7.91 13.53
C SER A 96 -2.14 -8.47 14.22
N SER A 97 -3.31 -7.87 14.05
CA SER A 97 -4.52 -8.24 14.77
C SER A 97 -5.78 -7.98 13.96
N LEU A 98 -6.88 -8.57 14.41
CA LEU A 98 -8.19 -8.26 13.82
C LEU A 98 -8.59 -6.79 14.04
N ASP A 99 -8.15 -6.18 15.13
CA ASP A 99 -8.38 -4.75 15.39
C ASP A 99 -7.70 -3.88 14.33
N ASP A 100 -6.52 -4.27 13.86
CA ASP A 100 -5.84 -3.59 12.75
C ASP A 100 -6.68 -3.65 11.47
N LEU A 101 -7.26 -4.80 11.18
CA LEU A 101 -8.15 -4.95 10.02
C LEU A 101 -9.42 -4.11 10.18
N ALA A 102 -9.98 -4.04 11.37
CA ALA A 102 -11.13 -3.19 11.64
C ALA A 102 -10.81 -1.70 11.43
N ALA A 103 -9.62 -1.26 11.88
CA ALA A 103 -9.15 0.10 11.66
C ALA A 103 -8.97 0.41 10.18
N LEU A 104 -8.41 -0.51 9.41
CA LEU A 104 -8.22 -0.35 7.96
C LEU A 104 -9.55 -0.35 7.22
N ARG A 105 -10.52 -1.13 7.66
CA ARG A 105 -11.86 -1.14 7.06
C ARG A 105 -12.52 0.24 7.08
N GLU A 106 -12.26 1.04 8.10
CA GLU A 106 -12.76 2.41 8.18
C GLU A 106 -12.22 3.32 7.08
N LEU A 107 -11.13 2.94 6.45
CA LEU A 107 -10.53 3.68 5.32
C LEU A 107 -11.15 3.31 3.97
N VAL A 108 -11.95 2.27 3.90
CA VAL A 108 -12.56 1.82 2.63
C VAL A 108 -13.38 2.93 1.97
N PRO A 109 -14.23 3.69 2.69
CA PRO A 109 -14.93 4.82 2.08
C PRO A 109 -14.02 5.92 1.52
N LEU A 110 -12.77 5.99 2.00
CA LEU A 110 -11.77 6.96 1.52
C LEU A 110 -11.00 6.49 0.30
N GLY A 111 -11.16 5.21 -0.10
CA GLY A 111 -10.52 4.64 -1.27
C GLY A 111 -9.59 3.46 -1.02
N LEU A 112 -9.50 2.98 0.22
CA LEU A 112 -8.72 1.76 0.50
C LEU A 112 -9.41 0.56 -0.13
N GLU A 113 -8.72 -0.13 -1.05
CA GLU A 113 -9.26 -1.29 -1.76
C GLU A 113 -9.12 -2.58 -0.97
N GLY A 114 -8.03 -2.71 -0.24
CA GLY A 114 -7.74 -3.92 0.52
C GLY A 114 -6.42 -3.85 1.24
N THR A 115 -6.00 -4.97 1.80
CA THR A 115 -4.73 -5.07 2.51
C THR A 115 -4.06 -6.41 2.23
N ILE A 116 -2.74 -6.40 2.31
CA ILE A 116 -1.92 -7.60 2.24
C ILE A 116 -1.58 -8.02 3.66
N VAL A 117 -1.94 -9.24 4.01
CA VAL A 117 -1.62 -9.85 5.30
C VAL A 117 -0.57 -10.93 5.08
N GLY A 118 0.55 -10.81 5.75
CA GLY A 118 1.65 -11.76 5.63
C GLY A 118 1.93 -12.49 6.94
N LYS A 119 2.90 -12.02 7.69
CA LYS A 119 3.43 -12.68 8.88
C LYS A 119 2.37 -13.01 9.94
N ALA A 120 1.33 -12.18 10.08
CA ALA A 120 0.27 -12.42 11.06
C ALA A 120 -0.44 -13.77 10.85
N LEU A 121 -0.66 -14.18 9.61
CA LEU A 121 -1.23 -15.50 9.31
C LEU A 121 -0.28 -16.62 9.69
N TYR A 122 1.00 -16.49 9.38
CA TYR A 122 2.00 -17.51 9.71
C TYR A 122 2.27 -17.58 11.21
N ALA A 123 2.19 -16.47 11.91
CA ALA A 123 2.36 -16.41 13.35
C ALA A 123 1.10 -16.84 14.13
N GLY A 124 0.00 -17.08 13.44
CA GLY A 124 -1.23 -17.52 14.08
C GLY A 124 -1.97 -16.44 14.84
N ALA A 125 -1.76 -15.16 14.52
CA ALA A 125 -2.43 -14.04 15.18
C ALA A 125 -3.95 -14.08 14.95
N PHE A 126 -4.38 -14.55 13.78
CA PHE A 126 -5.78 -14.80 13.44
C PHE A 126 -5.83 -15.74 12.23
N THR A 127 -7.02 -16.28 11.97
CA THR A 127 -7.25 -17.13 10.79
C THR A 127 -7.76 -16.28 9.62
N LEU A 128 -7.64 -16.82 8.40
CA LEU A 128 -8.16 -16.16 7.22
C LEU A 128 -9.69 -15.98 7.28
N PRO A 129 -10.50 -16.96 7.72
CA PRO A 129 -11.94 -16.72 7.91
C PRO A 129 -12.25 -15.60 8.87
N GLN A 130 -11.52 -15.48 9.99
CA GLN A 130 -11.68 -14.37 10.93
C GLN A 130 -11.36 -13.03 10.27
N ALA A 131 -10.31 -12.98 9.45
CA ALA A 131 -9.93 -11.77 8.72
C ALA A 131 -11.04 -11.35 7.74
N PHE A 132 -11.64 -12.28 7.03
CA PHE A 132 -12.74 -11.98 6.12
C PHE A 132 -13.97 -11.46 6.85
N ASP A 133 -14.29 -12.02 8.01
CA ASP A 133 -15.42 -11.57 8.81
C ASP A 133 -15.26 -10.10 9.24
N VAL A 134 -14.07 -9.70 9.64
CA VAL A 134 -13.77 -8.32 10.07
C VAL A 134 -13.70 -7.37 8.86
N ALA A 135 -13.01 -7.78 7.80
CA ALA A 135 -12.84 -6.95 6.60
C ALA A 135 -14.15 -6.75 5.81
N GLY A 136 -15.09 -7.64 5.99
CA GLY A 136 -16.29 -7.73 5.18
C GLY A 136 -16.06 -8.58 3.94
N HIS A 137 -16.97 -9.52 3.71
CA HIS A 137 -16.92 -10.32 2.50
C HIS A 137 -17.34 -9.47 1.30
N PRO A 138 -16.66 -9.60 0.16
CA PRO A 138 -17.21 -9.06 -1.07
C PRO A 138 -18.53 -9.78 -1.35
N GLU A 139 -19.54 -9.04 -1.76
CA GLU A 139 -20.78 -9.64 -2.21
C GLU A 139 -20.51 -10.52 -3.44
N ARG A 140 -21.08 -11.68 -3.42
CA ARG A 140 -20.88 -12.68 -4.48
C ARG A 140 -22.08 -12.68 -5.41
#